data_8edb15e4f0c6c37e237930725f257796
#
_entry.id   8edb15e4f0c6c37e237930725f257796
#
_cell.length_a   1.000
_cell.length_b   1.000
_cell.length_c   1.000
_cell.angle_alpha   90.00
_cell.angle_beta   90.00
_cell.angle_gamma   90.00
#
_symmetry.space_group_name_H-M   'P 1'
#
loop_
_entity.id
_entity.type
_entity.pdbx_description
1 polymer ?
#
loop_
_entity_poly.entity_id
_entity_poly.type
_entity_poly.pdbx_seq_one_letter_code
_entity_poly.pdbx_strand_id
1 'polypeptide(L)'
;QLAPGNYRLTVRAVNAWGQQGDPASVSFRIAAPAAPSRIELTPGYFQITATPHLAVYDPTVQFEFWFSEKRITDIRQVETTARYLGTGLYWIAASINIKPGHDYYFYIRSVNTVGKSAFVEAVGRASDDAEGYLDFFKGKITESHLGKELLEKVDLTEDN
;
A
#
# COMPACT_ATOMS: atom_id res chain seq x y z
N GLN A 1 -22.87 3.59 11.81
CA GLN A 1 -21.95 4.47 11.10
C GLN A 1 -22.27 5.93 11.41
N LEU A 2 -21.28 6.69 11.88
CA LEU A 2 -21.44 8.08 12.27
C LEU A 2 -21.14 9.02 11.09
N ALA A 3 -21.92 10.09 10.98
CA ALA A 3 -21.66 11.14 10.00
C ALA A 3 -20.39 11.92 10.38
N PRO A 4 -19.71 12.57 9.41
CA PRO A 4 -18.59 13.45 9.73
C PRO A 4 -18.97 14.55 10.69
N GLY A 5 -18.10 14.86 11.63
CA GLY A 5 -18.31 15.90 12.61
C GLY A 5 -17.49 15.66 13.88
N ASN A 6 -17.76 16.48 14.88
CA ASN A 6 -17.14 16.34 16.20
C ASN A 6 -18.16 15.71 17.15
N TYR A 7 -17.69 14.72 17.91
CA TYR A 7 -18.52 14.00 18.86
C TYR A 7 -17.87 14.00 20.23
N ARG A 8 -18.71 13.93 21.27
CA ARG A 8 -18.23 13.81 22.63
C ARG A 8 -18.84 12.57 23.27
N LEU A 9 -17.98 11.70 23.77
CA LEU A 9 -18.39 10.56 24.57
C LEU A 9 -18.20 10.93 26.05
N THR A 10 -19.28 10.87 26.82
CA THR A 10 -19.23 11.14 28.26
C THR A 10 -19.47 9.85 29.04
N VAL A 11 -18.54 9.55 29.93
CA VAL A 11 -18.58 8.34 30.77
C VAL A 11 -18.58 8.80 32.23
N ARG A 12 -19.46 8.20 33.03
CA ARG A 12 -19.53 8.47 34.48
C ARG A 12 -19.29 7.18 35.23
N ALA A 13 -18.42 7.23 36.23
CA ALA A 13 -18.20 6.12 37.14
C ALA A 13 -19.21 6.21 38.29
N VAL A 14 -19.71 5.03 38.72
CA VAL A 14 -20.61 4.92 39.87
C VAL A 14 -19.90 4.03 40.89
N ASN A 15 -19.78 4.51 42.15
CA ASN A 15 -19.11 3.72 43.16
C ASN A 15 -20.04 2.65 43.73
N ALA A 16 -19.52 1.84 44.67
CA ALA A 16 -20.25 0.72 45.25
C ALA A 16 -21.51 1.15 46.05
N TRP A 17 -21.60 2.42 46.43
CA TRP A 17 -22.76 2.98 47.16
C TRP A 17 -23.73 3.70 46.26
N GLY A 18 -23.55 3.60 44.95
CA GLY A 18 -24.43 4.26 43.97
C GLY A 18 -24.15 5.74 43.76
N GLN A 19 -23.11 6.29 44.31
CA GLN A 19 -22.71 7.67 44.08
C GLN A 19 -21.99 7.79 42.75
N GLN A 20 -22.35 8.81 41.98
CA GLN A 20 -21.64 9.10 40.73
C GLN A 20 -20.34 9.83 41.05
N GLY A 21 -19.25 9.37 40.41
CA GLY A 21 -18.02 10.10 40.39
C GLY A 21 -18.08 11.24 39.39
N ASP A 22 -16.98 11.99 39.27
CA ASP A 22 -16.89 13.06 38.27
C ASP A 22 -17.01 12.49 36.87
N PRO A 23 -17.75 13.16 35.95
CA PRO A 23 -17.85 12.68 34.57
C PRO A 23 -16.51 12.84 33.87
N ALA A 24 -16.13 11.80 33.15
CA ALA A 24 -15.02 11.84 32.23
C ALA A 24 -15.53 11.98 30.81
N SER A 25 -15.00 12.91 30.07
CA SER A 25 -15.41 13.09 28.66
C SER A 25 -14.23 12.95 27.75
N VAL A 26 -14.44 12.25 26.65
CA VAL A 26 -13.47 12.11 25.57
C VAL A 26 -14.08 12.68 24.31
N SER A 27 -13.39 13.66 23.74
CA SER A 27 -13.81 14.23 22.47
C SER A 27 -13.06 13.55 21.33
N PHE A 28 -13.78 13.20 20.26
CA PHE A 28 -13.18 12.64 19.07
C PHE A 28 -13.85 13.19 17.84
N ARG A 29 -13.13 13.11 16.73
CA ARG A 29 -13.62 13.64 15.46
C ARG A 29 -13.85 12.49 14.48
N ILE A 30 -15.07 12.41 13.95
CA ILE A 30 -15.41 11.50 12.87
C ILE A 30 -15.33 12.30 11.58
N ALA A 31 -14.37 12.00 10.74
CA ALA A 31 -14.14 12.73 9.49
C ALA A 31 -13.41 11.82 8.50
N ALA A 32 -13.40 12.24 7.23
CA ALA A 32 -12.59 11.60 6.22
C ALA A 32 -11.11 11.59 6.68
N PRO A 33 -10.35 10.55 6.37
CA PRO A 33 -8.99 10.42 6.87
C PRO A 33 -8.05 11.42 6.22
N ALA A 34 -6.96 11.73 6.91
CA ALA A 34 -5.89 12.55 6.34
C ALA A 34 -5.16 11.77 5.24
N ALA A 35 -4.70 12.46 4.20
CA ALA A 35 -3.89 11.86 3.15
C ALA A 35 -2.59 11.30 3.75
N PRO A 36 -1.97 10.30 3.11
CA PRO A 36 -0.69 9.78 3.57
C PRO A 36 0.34 10.92 3.66
N SER A 37 1.07 10.95 4.76
CA SER A 37 2.13 11.95 4.95
C SER A 37 3.39 11.59 4.17
N ARG A 38 3.59 10.30 3.92
CA ARG A 38 4.76 9.77 3.24
C ARG A 38 4.41 8.44 2.60
N ILE A 39 4.97 8.18 1.43
CA ILE A 39 4.85 6.90 0.76
C ILE A 39 6.26 6.36 0.51
N GLU A 40 6.56 5.22 1.09
CA GLU A 40 7.82 4.55 0.90
C GLU A 40 7.68 3.54 -0.24
N LEU A 41 8.53 3.66 -1.26
CA LEU A 41 8.56 2.72 -2.38
C LEU A 41 9.86 1.93 -2.32
N THR A 42 9.73 0.62 -2.23
CA THR A 42 10.88 -0.29 -2.14
C THR A 42 11.01 -1.03 -3.47
N PRO A 43 12.14 -0.88 -4.17
CA PRO A 43 12.35 -1.59 -5.43
C PRO A 43 12.58 -3.08 -5.21
N GLY A 44 12.05 -3.89 -6.11
CA GLY A 44 12.27 -5.33 -6.13
C GLY A 44 12.38 -5.83 -7.56
N TYR A 45 12.53 -7.12 -7.73
CA TYR A 45 12.66 -7.74 -9.06
C TYR A 45 11.26 -7.90 -9.67
N PHE A 46 10.97 -7.15 -10.73
CA PHE A 46 9.67 -7.07 -11.35
C PHE A 46 8.57 -6.65 -10.38
N GLN A 47 8.95 -5.89 -9.36
CA GLN A 47 7.98 -5.44 -8.37
C GLN A 47 8.42 -4.14 -7.70
N ILE A 48 7.43 -3.44 -7.19
CA ILE A 48 7.63 -2.25 -6.36
C ILE A 48 6.68 -2.39 -5.18
N THR A 49 7.21 -2.30 -3.98
CA THR A 49 6.39 -2.33 -2.76
C THR A 49 6.08 -0.91 -2.33
N ALA A 50 4.80 -0.59 -2.20
CA ALA A 50 4.35 0.71 -1.75
C ALA A 50 3.86 0.60 -0.31
N THR A 51 4.44 1.41 0.57
CA THR A 51 4.09 1.44 1.99
C THR A 51 3.76 2.87 2.40
N PRO A 52 2.48 3.25 2.44
CA PRO A 52 2.08 4.57 2.90
C PRO A 52 2.20 4.70 4.41
N HIS A 53 2.46 5.91 4.86
CA HIS A 53 2.53 6.25 6.28
C HIS A 53 1.65 7.45 6.58
N LEU A 54 0.97 7.41 7.72
CA LEU A 54 0.21 8.54 8.23
C LEU A 54 1.08 9.32 9.23
N ALA A 55 0.87 10.64 9.28
CA ALA A 55 1.54 11.47 10.29
C ALA A 55 1.15 11.04 11.70
N VAL A 56 -0.12 10.65 11.88
CA VAL A 56 -0.64 10.11 13.13
C VAL A 56 -1.28 8.76 12.82
N TYR A 57 -0.90 7.73 13.54
CA TYR A 57 -1.45 6.39 13.35
C TYR A 57 -2.96 6.37 13.58
N ASP A 58 -3.68 5.78 12.65
CA ASP A 58 -5.14 5.62 12.72
C ASP A 58 -5.50 4.20 12.29
N PRO A 59 -5.91 3.34 13.22
CA PRO A 59 -6.22 1.93 12.90
C PRO A 59 -7.47 1.76 12.04
N THR A 60 -8.29 2.80 11.86
CA THR A 60 -9.50 2.74 11.03
C THR A 60 -9.18 2.97 9.55
N VAL A 61 -7.98 3.42 9.23
CA VAL A 61 -7.59 3.82 7.89
C VAL A 61 -6.95 2.66 7.14
N GLN A 62 -7.37 2.48 5.90
CA GLN A 62 -6.67 1.70 4.90
C GLN A 62 -6.31 2.61 3.75
N PHE A 63 -5.58 2.09 2.77
CA PHE A 63 -5.13 2.88 1.62
C PHE A 63 -5.62 2.23 0.33
N GLU A 64 -6.08 3.07 -0.60
CA GLU A 64 -6.32 2.64 -1.98
C GLU A 64 -5.05 2.87 -2.79
N PHE A 65 -4.67 1.87 -3.56
CA PHE A 65 -3.46 1.90 -4.39
C PHE A 65 -3.86 1.94 -5.86
N TRP A 66 -3.39 2.96 -6.55
CA TRP A 66 -3.59 3.17 -7.98
C TRP A 66 -2.23 3.30 -8.65
N PHE A 67 -2.12 2.84 -9.88
CA PHE A 67 -0.85 2.68 -10.57
C PHE A 67 -0.96 3.21 -11.99
N SER A 68 0.11 3.88 -12.45
CA SER A 68 0.19 4.36 -13.82
C SER A 68 1.64 4.29 -14.31
N GLU A 69 1.80 3.96 -15.58
CA GLU A 69 3.10 4.00 -16.23
C GLU A 69 3.50 5.43 -16.63
N LYS A 70 2.54 6.34 -16.60
CA LYS A 70 2.76 7.75 -16.96
C LYS A 70 2.26 8.64 -15.84
N ARG A 71 2.93 9.79 -15.68
CA ARG A 71 2.50 10.76 -14.69
C ARG A 71 1.13 11.32 -15.06
N ILE A 72 0.24 11.33 -14.07
CA ILE A 72 -1.07 11.94 -14.18
C ILE A 72 -0.96 13.35 -13.60
N THR A 73 -1.05 14.36 -14.46
CA THR A 73 -0.87 15.75 -14.05
C THR A 73 -2.09 16.30 -13.33
N ASP A 74 -3.29 15.79 -13.64
CA ASP A 74 -4.51 16.17 -12.97
C ASP A 74 -4.96 15.03 -12.05
N ILE A 75 -4.77 15.23 -10.76
CA ILE A 75 -5.03 14.19 -9.75
C ILE A 75 -6.51 13.78 -9.71
N ARG A 76 -7.41 14.61 -10.23
CA ARG A 76 -8.84 14.28 -10.33
C ARG A 76 -9.11 13.20 -11.37
N GLN A 77 -8.14 12.96 -12.25
CA GLN A 77 -8.27 11.95 -13.31
C GLN A 77 -7.63 10.62 -12.96
N VAL A 78 -7.13 10.46 -11.74
CA VAL A 78 -6.52 9.20 -11.31
C VAL A 78 -7.49 8.04 -11.44
N GLU A 79 -8.72 8.22 -11.01
CA GLU A 79 -9.72 7.16 -11.03
C GLU A 79 -10.13 6.73 -12.45
N THR A 80 -9.94 7.60 -13.44
CA THR A 80 -10.27 7.28 -14.83
C THR A 80 -9.08 6.85 -15.66
N THR A 81 -7.86 7.26 -15.27
CA THR A 81 -6.63 7.07 -16.06
C THR A 81 -5.74 6.01 -15.46
N ALA A 82 -5.61 5.96 -14.15
CA ALA A 82 -4.76 5.00 -13.46
C ALA A 82 -5.49 3.66 -13.28
N ARG A 83 -4.71 2.62 -13.02
CA ARG A 83 -5.23 1.29 -12.74
C ARG A 83 -5.39 1.10 -11.24
N TYR A 84 -6.57 0.73 -10.80
CA TYR A 84 -6.81 0.38 -9.40
C TYR A 84 -6.16 -0.96 -9.08
N LEU A 85 -5.31 -0.98 -8.06
CA LEU A 85 -4.64 -2.22 -7.62
C LEU A 85 -5.40 -2.91 -6.49
N GLY A 86 -5.85 -2.16 -5.53
CA GLY A 86 -6.57 -2.70 -4.37
C GLY A 86 -6.47 -1.79 -3.16
N THR A 87 -6.97 -2.29 -2.05
CA THR A 87 -7.02 -1.57 -0.78
C THR A 87 -6.31 -2.39 0.30
N GLY A 88 -5.51 -1.76 1.13
CA GLY A 88 -4.79 -2.42 2.22
C GLY A 88 -3.87 -1.47 2.94
N LEU A 89 -2.97 -2.01 3.75
CA LEU A 89 -2.00 -1.21 4.50
C LEU A 89 -0.70 -1.01 3.73
N TYR A 90 -0.42 -1.88 2.80
CA TYR A 90 0.68 -1.79 1.84
C TYR A 90 0.29 -2.55 0.58
N TRP A 91 1.08 -2.39 -0.48
CA TRP A 91 0.81 -3.10 -1.72
C TRP A 91 2.11 -3.48 -2.41
N ILE A 92 2.16 -4.71 -2.90
CA ILE A 92 3.27 -5.18 -3.72
C ILE A 92 2.77 -5.23 -5.16
N ALA A 93 3.19 -4.25 -5.95
CA ALA A 93 2.88 -4.21 -7.38
C ALA A 93 3.89 -5.08 -8.10
N ALA A 94 3.49 -6.30 -8.42
CA ALA A 94 4.35 -7.29 -9.07
C ALA A 94 3.79 -7.66 -10.43
N SER A 95 4.63 -7.57 -11.45
CA SER A 95 4.24 -7.93 -12.82
C SER A 95 5.49 -8.07 -13.66
N ILE A 96 5.50 -9.03 -14.56
CA ILE A 96 6.59 -9.18 -15.54
C ILE A 96 6.71 -7.95 -16.45
N ASN A 97 5.65 -7.13 -16.53
CA ASN A 97 5.66 -5.90 -17.32
C ASN A 97 6.32 -4.73 -16.61
N ILE A 98 6.66 -4.86 -15.33
CA ILE A 98 7.40 -3.83 -14.60
C ILE A 98 8.86 -3.92 -15.00
N LYS A 99 9.30 -2.93 -15.76
CA LYS A 99 10.64 -2.89 -16.34
C LYS A 99 11.64 -2.25 -15.38
N PRO A 100 12.86 -2.80 -15.27
CA PRO A 100 13.90 -2.16 -14.46
C PRO A 100 14.25 -0.78 -15.00
N GLY A 101 14.52 0.15 -14.09
CA GLY A 101 14.96 1.49 -14.45
C GLY A 101 13.90 2.40 -15.07
N HIS A 102 12.66 1.96 -15.13
CA HIS A 102 11.54 2.75 -15.64
C HIS A 102 10.75 3.35 -14.47
N ASP A 103 10.34 4.61 -14.61
CA ASP A 103 9.54 5.27 -13.58
C ASP A 103 8.09 4.81 -13.64
N TYR A 104 7.56 4.45 -12.48
CA TYR A 104 6.15 4.13 -12.30
C TYR A 104 5.54 5.04 -11.25
N TYR A 105 4.28 5.38 -11.42
CA TYR A 105 3.59 6.37 -10.61
C TYR A 105 2.51 5.69 -9.80
N PHE A 106 2.58 5.87 -8.50
CA PHE A 106 1.58 5.38 -7.57
C PHE A 106 0.77 6.54 -7.05
N TYR A 107 -0.53 6.39 -7.06
CA TYR A 107 -1.46 7.36 -6.50
C TYR A 107 -2.20 6.67 -5.38
N ILE A 108 -1.98 7.15 -4.18
CA ILE A 108 -2.44 6.47 -2.97
C ILE A 108 -3.23 7.46 -2.15
N ARG A 109 -4.38 7.04 -1.66
CA ARG A 109 -5.18 7.84 -0.76
C ARG A 109 -5.63 7.00 0.42
N SER A 110 -5.89 7.67 1.54
CA SER A 110 -6.42 7.05 2.75
C SER A 110 -7.93 6.91 2.62
N VAL A 111 -8.47 5.80 3.12
CA VAL A 111 -9.90 5.55 3.11
C VAL A 111 -10.33 5.00 4.47
N ASN A 112 -11.53 5.38 4.90
CA ASN A 112 -12.21 4.79 6.05
C ASN A 112 -13.71 4.72 5.75
N THR A 113 -14.52 4.37 6.75
CA THR A 113 -15.98 4.26 6.56
C THR A 113 -16.66 5.60 6.31
N VAL A 114 -15.99 6.71 6.61
CA VAL A 114 -16.52 8.06 6.45
C VAL A 114 -16.25 8.60 5.05
N GLY A 115 -15.07 8.37 4.51
CA GLY A 115 -14.70 8.90 3.21
C GLY A 115 -13.28 8.60 2.81
N LYS A 116 -12.77 9.38 1.87
CA LYS A 116 -11.47 9.20 1.24
C LYS A 116 -10.71 10.51 1.24
N SER A 117 -9.39 10.41 1.37
CA SER A 117 -8.52 11.58 1.30
C SER A 117 -8.21 11.95 -0.16
N ALA A 118 -7.47 13.04 -0.35
CA ALA A 118 -6.85 13.32 -1.64
C ALA A 118 -5.77 12.29 -1.95
N PHE A 119 -5.48 12.08 -3.23
CA PHE A 119 -4.39 11.22 -3.66
C PHE A 119 -3.04 11.88 -3.41
N VAL A 120 -2.07 11.05 -3.07
CA VAL A 120 -0.65 11.44 -2.99
C VAL A 120 0.09 10.64 -4.05
N GLU A 121 0.89 11.35 -4.85
CA GLU A 121 1.71 10.73 -5.89
C GLU A 121 3.03 10.26 -5.29
N ALA A 122 3.47 9.07 -5.71
CA ALA A 122 4.81 8.59 -5.43
C ALA A 122 5.38 7.98 -6.70
N VAL A 123 6.66 8.24 -6.97
CA VAL A 123 7.36 7.74 -8.14
C VAL A 123 8.37 6.70 -7.69
N GLY A 124 8.34 5.54 -8.31
CA GLY A 124 9.25 4.46 -7.96
C GLY A 124 9.71 3.68 -9.17
N ARG A 125 10.76 2.90 -8.94
CA ARG A 125 11.34 2.02 -9.95
C ARG A 125 11.52 0.63 -9.39
N ALA A 126 11.46 -0.39 -10.25
CA ALA A 126 11.93 -1.71 -9.89
C ALA A 126 13.45 -1.72 -9.86
N SER A 127 14.03 -2.74 -9.21
CA SER A 127 15.49 -2.89 -9.18
C SER A 127 16.05 -3.03 -10.60
N ASP A 128 17.18 -2.40 -10.87
CA ASP A 128 17.93 -2.53 -12.12
C ASP A 128 19.15 -3.43 -11.97
N ASP A 129 19.23 -4.21 -10.91
CA ASP A 129 20.30 -5.16 -10.63
C ASP A 129 20.18 -6.38 -11.53
N ALA A 130 20.93 -6.41 -12.64
CA ALA A 130 20.87 -7.48 -13.63
C ALA A 130 21.28 -8.84 -13.04
N GLU A 131 22.28 -8.87 -12.19
CA GLU A 131 22.70 -10.13 -11.55
C GLU A 131 21.65 -10.65 -10.59
N GLY A 132 21.04 -9.77 -9.81
CA GLY A 132 19.95 -10.11 -8.91
C GLY A 132 18.73 -10.66 -9.65
N TYR A 133 18.43 -10.13 -10.84
CA TYR A 133 17.35 -10.67 -11.67
C TYR A 133 17.63 -12.10 -12.10
N LEU A 134 18.87 -12.41 -12.49
CA LEU A 134 19.23 -13.77 -12.85
C LEU A 134 19.08 -14.73 -11.67
N ASP A 135 19.54 -14.34 -10.50
CA ASP A 135 19.39 -15.14 -9.29
C ASP A 135 17.92 -15.34 -8.91
N PHE A 136 17.11 -14.29 -9.04
CA PHE A 136 15.68 -14.36 -8.80
C PHE A 136 15.02 -15.37 -9.73
N PHE A 137 15.32 -15.33 -11.03
CA PHE A 137 14.78 -16.29 -12.00
C PHE A 137 15.21 -17.70 -11.71
N LYS A 138 16.46 -17.92 -11.38
CA LYS A 138 16.96 -19.25 -11.01
C LYS A 138 16.21 -19.80 -9.80
N GLY A 139 15.97 -18.99 -8.79
CA GLY A 139 15.21 -19.38 -7.62
C GLY A 139 13.76 -19.75 -7.97
N LYS A 140 13.11 -18.97 -8.82
CA LYS A 140 11.73 -19.26 -9.24
C LYS A 140 11.61 -20.52 -10.08
N ILE A 141 12.56 -20.75 -10.97
CA ILE A 141 12.58 -21.96 -11.78
C ILE A 141 12.79 -23.19 -10.91
N THR A 142 13.69 -23.09 -9.93
CA THR A 142 14.01 -24.22 -9.03
C THR A 142 12.87 -24.57 -8.10
N GLU A 143 12.02 -23.63 -7.73
CA GLU A 143 10.86 -23.87 -6.86
C GLU A 143 9.79 -24.72 -7.51
N SER A 144 9.67 -24.72 -8.83
CA SER A 144 8.68 -25.52 -9.52
C SER A 144 9.24 -26.86 -9.95
N HIS A 145 8.42 -27.91 -9.94
CA HIS A 145 8.83 -29.23 -10.38
C HIS A 145 9.25 -29.22 -11.85
N LEU A 146 8.46 -28.59 -12.68
CA LEU A 146 8.76 -28.45 -14.10
C LEU A 146 9.98 -27.58 -14.33
N GLY A 147 10.17 -26.54 -13.52
CA GLY A 147 11.30 -25.64 -13.61
C GLY A 147 12.62 -26.35 -13.32
N LYS A 148 12.64 -27.28 -12.36
CA LYS A 148 13.84 -28.05 -12.04
C LYS A 148 14.29 -28.90 -13.21
N GLU A 149 13.37 -29.56 -13.88
CA GLU A 149 13.68 -30.36 -15.06
C GLU A 149 14.24 -29.50 -16.20
N LEU A 150 13.64 -28.35 -16.41
CA LEU A 150 14.11 -27.41 -17.43
C LEU A 150 15.51 -26.89 -17.11
N LEU A 151 15.76 -26.57 -15.86
CA LEU A 151 17.08 -26.09 -15.41
C LEU A 151 18.16 -27.15 -15.59
N GLU A 152 17.87 -28.40 -15.30
CA GLU A 152 18.79 -29.52 -15.53
C GLU A 152 19.14 -29.67 -17.00
N LYS A 153 18.17 -29.53 -17.90
CA LYS A 153 18.41 -29.59 -19.33
C LYS A 153 19.30 -28.44 -19.82
N VAL A 154 19.10 -27.26 -19.30
CA VAL A 154 19.91 -26.09 -19.65
C VAL A 154 21.34 -26.29 -19.18
N ASP A 155 21.55 -26.79 -17.96
CA ASP A 155 22.88 -27.07 -17.43
C ASP A 155 23.61 -28.12 -18.24
N LEU A 156 22.92 -29.18 -18.67
CA LEU A 156 23.51 -30.20 -19.53
C LEU A 156 23.94 -29.63 -20.90
N THR A 157 23.16 -28.68 -21.42
CA THR A 157 23.47 -28.02 -22.68
C THR A 157 24.70 -27.11 -22.54
N GLU A 158 24.81 -26.40 -21.43
CA GLU A 158 25.96 -25.51 -21.17
C GLU A 158 27.26 -26.26 -20.94
N ASP A 159 27.20 -27.47 -20.36
CA ASP A 159 28.37 -28.29 -20.08
C ASP A 159 28.99 -28.89 -21.34
N ASN A 160 28.32 -28.80 -22.44
CA ASN A 160 28.86 -29.21 -23.74
C ASN A 160 29.49 -28.02 -24.47
#